data_1e4fd6339e831b137720a7deb00c9a85
#
_entry.id   1e4fd6339e831b137720a7deb00c9a85
#
_cell.length_a   1.000
_cell.length_b   1.000
_cell.length_c   1.000
_cell.angle_alpha   90.00
_cell.angle_beta   90.00
_cell.angle_gamma   90.00
#
_symmetry.space_group_name_H-M   'P 1'
#
loop_
_entity.id
_entity.type
_entity.pdbx_description
1 polymer ?
#
loop_
_entity_poly.entity_id
_entity_poly.type
_entity_poly.pdbx_seq_one_letter_code
_entity_poly.pdbx_strand_id
1 'polypeptide(L)'
;MRFKSIIAATGLLAALAGFTAWPAFAQAQKAGDTTPVCANCHEQSHKSTMLTAHGAKGDASGSSCQACHGDASAHLKDPKNKPANALLSKDATGPEKSAVCLTCHVGQRQLAFWKAGAHNKYDVSCNDCHSIHGSQAGANFKNLKAGNFAAAPYTTTQRNLAYKTCLGCHPDTRAEILKPSHHPIIEGKVACHDCHDPHGALTPVMLKAESYQDLCVSCHADKRGPWIHEHPPVMENCATCHTPHGSAHNRLLAQKPPALCADCHPGGHTHGLYDGRGTIPGVNPSNIRFEGSGCVGCHRQIHGSNAPASAYGQFFMR
;
A
#
# COMPACT_ATOMS: atom_id res chain seq x y z
N MET A 1 12.21 -54.41 45.62
CA MET A 1 12.52 -54.34 47.08
C MET A 1 11.58 -53.29 47.69
N ARG A 2 10.80 -53.80 48.66
CA ARG A 2 9.86 -53.00 49.47
C ARG A 2 10.67 -52.22 50.56
N PHE A 3 10.31 -50.99 50.87
CA PHE A 3 10.40 -50.53 52.23
C PHE A 3 9.25 -49.58 52.58
N LYS A 4 8.69 -49.87 53.70
CA LYS A 4 7.46 -49.36 54.31
C LYS A 4 7.73 -48.08 55.13
N SER A 5 6.70 -47.25 55.16
CA SER A 5 6.15 -46.41 56.24
C SER A 5 6.95 -46.22 57.55
N ILE A 6 6.99 -44.97 58.01
CA ILE A 6 6.75 -44.65 59.43
C ILE A 6 6.00 -43.33 59.52
N ILE A 7 4.88 -43.39 60.21
CA ILE A 7 4.03 -42.29 60.67
C ILE A 7 4.62 -41.77 61.98
N ALA A 8 4.68 -40.45 62.12
CA ALA A 8 4.76 -39.86 63.45
C ALA A 8 3.84 -38.65 63.52
N ALA A 9 2.81 -38.75 64.30
CA ALA A 9 1.89 -37.71 64.71
C ALA A 9 2.37 -37.08 65.99
N THR A 10 2.38 -35.78 66.05
CA THR A 10 2.28 -34.89 67.25
C THR A 10 1.93 -33.51 66.72
N GLY A 11 0.93 -32.85 67.07
CA GLY A 11 0.36 -32.51 68.34
C GLY A 11 -0.10 -31.06 68.19
N LEU A 12 -1.36 -30.89 68.26
CA LEU A 12 -2.25 -29.77 68.49
C LEU A 12 -1.63 -28.53 69.18
N LEU A 13 -1.80 -27.36 68.55
CA LEU A 13 -2.02 -26.09 69.29
C LEU A 13 -2.83 -25.15 68.42
N ALA A 14 -4.09 -24.95 68.83
CA ALA A 14 -5.02 -24.01 68.28
C ALA A 14 -4.61 -22.57 68.72
N ALA A 15 -4.30 -21.71 67.77
CA ALA A 15 -4.28 -20.28 67.97
C ALA A 15 -5.41 -19.68 67.13
N LEU A 16 -6.50 -19.36 67.81
CA LEU A 16 -7.59 -18.55 67.32
C LEU A 16 -7.07 -17.13 67.12
N ALA A 17 -6.59 -16.77 65.91
CA ALA A 17 -6.44 -15.42 65.50
C ALA A 17 -7.66 -15.05 64.67
N GLY A 18 -8.50 -14.21 65.24
CA GLY A 18 -9.71 -13.68 64.60
C GLY A 18 -9.35 -12.91 63.34
N PHE A 19 -9.55 -13.52 62.19
CA PHE A 19 -9.65 -12.79 60.93
C PHE A 19 -10.96 -12.05 60.94
N THR A 20 -10.92 -10.77 61.31
CA THR A 20 -11.98 -9.84 60.98
C THR A 20 -12.04 -9.79 59.45
N ALA A 21 -13.01 -10.45 58.88
CA ALA A 21 -13.34 -10.28 57.46
C ALA A 21 -13.65 -8.81 57.22
N TRP A 22 -12.72 -8.10 56.66
CA TRP A 22 -12.98 -6.82 56.04
C TRP A 22 -13.96 -7.10 54.89
N PRO A 23 -15.13 -6.48 54.91
CA PRO A 23 -15.99 -6.55 53.74
C PRO A 23 -15.23 -5.80 52.64
N ALA A 24 -14.65 -6.53 51.73
CA ALA A 24 -14.28 -5.97 50.43
C ALA A 24 -15.58 -5.59 49.73
N PHE A 25 -16.14 -4.44 50.10
CA PHE A 25 -16.99 -3.70 49.21
C PHE A 25 -16.10 -3.27 48.04
N ALA A 26 -15.85 -4.19 47.13
CA ALA A 26 -15.64 -3.83 45.76
C ALA A 26 -16.94 -3.14 45.32
N GLN A 27 -17.02 -1.84 45.60
CA GLN A 27 -17.90 -0.98 44.85
C GLN A 27 -17.42 -1.16 43.40
N ALA A 28 -18.20 -1.93 42.65
CA ALA A 28 -18.21 -1.78 41.21
C ALA A 28 -18.49 -0.28 40.99
N GLN A 29 -17.41 0.49 40.82
CA GLN A 29 -17.54 1.81 40.23
C GLN A 29 -18.31 1.52 38.96
N LYS A 30 -19.55 1.94 38.88
CA LYS A 30 -20.25 2.18 37.64
C LYS A 30 -19.18 2.87 36.77
N ALA A 31 -18.74 2.19 35.72
CA ALA A 31 -17.87 2.80 34.76
C ALA A 31 -18.52 4.13 34.43
N GLY A 32 -17.90 5.23 34.88
CA GLY A 32 -18.47 6.55 34.71
C GLY A 32 -18.76 6.73 33.24
N ASP A 33 -19.80 7.43 32.89
CA ASP A 33 -20.15 7.74 31.53
C ASP A 33 -18.87 8.26 30.82
N THR A 34 -18.28 7.44 29.96
CA THR A 34 -17.04 7.76 29.23
C THR A 34 -17.33 8.51 27.94
N THR A 35 -18.60 8.85 27.73
CA THR A 35 -19.03 9.60 26.56
C THR A 35 -18.56 11.05 26.68
N PRO A 36 -17.75 11.55 25.73
CA PRO A 36 -17.24 12.92 25.81
C PRO A 36 -18.38 13.93 25.68
N VAL A 37 -18.25 15.05 26.38
CA VAL A 37 -19.24 16.16 26.36
C VAL A 37 -19.55 16.61 24.91
N CYS A 38 -18.59 16.52 24.04
CA CYS A 38 -18.73 16.84 22.60
C CYS A 38 -19.79 15.98 21.90
N ALA A 39 -19.98 14.73 22.34
CA ALA A 39 -20.92 13.78 21.76
C ALA A 39 -22.38 14.20 21.94
N ASN A 40 -22.68 15.07 22.92
CA ASN A 40 -24.04 15.57 23.17
C ASN A 40 -24.61 16.34 21.96
N CYS A 41 -23.72 16.98 21.17
CA CYS A 41 -24.08 17.70 19.95
C CYS A 41 -23.48 17.03 18.69
N HIS A 42 -22.34 16.36 18.83
CA HIS A 42 -21.59 15.73 17.72
C HIS A 42 -21.65 14.19 17.81
N GLU A 43 -22.81 13.63 18.10
CA GLU A 43 -23.02 12.18 18.28
C GLU A 43 -22.50 11.35 17.11
N GLN A 44 -22.79 11.79 15.88
CA GLN A 44 -22.37 11.11 14.67
C GLN A 44 -20.85 11.04 14.54
N SER A 45 -20.15 12.15 14.78
CA SER A 45 -18.70 12.24 14.74
C SER A 45 -18.07 11.36 15.82
N HIS A 46 -18.65 11.35 17.03
CA HIS A 46 -18.21 10.47 18.10
C HIS A 46 -18.36 8.99 17.70
N LYS A 47 -19.55 8.56 17.29
CA LYS A 47 -19.81 7.19 16.87
C LYS A 47 -18.86 6.73 15.76
N SER A 48 -18.60 7.58 14.79
CA SER A 48 -17.70 7.23 13.68
C SER A 48 -16.24 7.17 14.12
N THR A 49 -15.81 8.03 15.04
CA THR A 49 -14.45 7.99 15.62
C THR A 49 -14.23 6.72 16.43
N MET A 50 -15.24 6.26 17.17
CA MET A 50 -15.18 5.00 17.94
C MET A 50 -14.94 3.77 17.09
N LEU A 51 -15.17 3.83 15.77
CA LEU A 51 -14.85 2.77 14.83
C LEU A 51 -13.37 2.78 14.38
N THR A 52 -12.58 3.73 14.86
CA THR A 52 -11.18 3.90 14.51
C THR A 52 -10.27 3.66 15.71
N ALA A 53 -8.97 3.52 15.48
CA ALA A 53 -7.99 3.40 16.55
C ALA A 53 -7.94 4.64 17.49
N HIS A 54 -8.42 5.80 17.02
CA HIS A 54 -8.47 7.03 17.82
C HIS A 54 -9.64 7.03 18.83
N GLY A 55 -10.67 6.24 18.58
CA GLY A 55 -11.83 6.14 19.46
C GLY A 55 -11.73 5.07 20.54
N ALA A 56 -10.64 4.32 20.58
CA ALA A 56 -10.50 3.12 21.42
C ALA A 56 -10.47 3.39 22.95
N LYS A 57 -10.44 4.65 23.39
CA LYS A 57 -10.34 5.03 24.79
C LYS A 57 -11.51 5.95 25.16
N GLY A 58 -12.24 5.59 26.20
CA GLY A 58 -13.26 6.44 26.78
C GLY A 58 -12.64 7.75 27.30
N ASP A 59 -13.30 8.86 27.01
CA ASP A 59 -12.85 10.20 27.38
C ASP A 59 -14.05 11.10 27.64
N ALA A 60 -14.52 11.10 28.88
CA ALA A 60 -15.65 11.90 29.29
C ALA A 60 -15.41 13.43 29.17
N SER A 61 -14.15 13.85 29.26
CA SER A 61 -13.79 15.28 29.21
C SER A 61 -13.77 15.84 27.75
N GLY A 62 -13.72 14.97 26.75
CA GLY A 62 -13.53 15.35 25.35
C GLY A 62 -12.11 15.80 25.03
N SER A 63 -11.10 15.45 25.86
CA SER A 63 -9.70 15.81 25.63
C SER A 63 -9.17 15.15 24.37
N SER A 64 -9.61 13.95 24.04
CA SER A 64 -9.25 13.27 22.79
C SER A 64 -9.73 14.01 21.54
N CYS A 65 -10.93 14.62 21.62
CA CYS A 65 -11.47 15.45 20.54
C CYS A 65 -10.64 16.75 20.40
N GLN A 66 -10.34 17.39 21.53
CA GLN A 66 -9.58 18.64 21.59
C GLN A 66 -8.11 18.47 21.19
N ALA A 67 -7.54 17.27 21.36
CA ALA A 67 -6.19 16.98 20.89
C ALA A 67 -6.02 17.24 19.38
N CYS A 68 -7.07 17.05 18.60
CA CYS A 68 -7.08 17.31 17.16
C CYS A 68 -7.77 18.64 16.81
N HIS A 69 -8.84 19.01 17.54
CA HIS A 69 -9.68 20.17 17.22
C HIS A 69 -9.32 21.44 17.98
N GLY A 70 -8.38 21.37 18.95
CA GLY A 70 -8.00 22.49 19.79
C GLY A 70 -8.97 22.75 20.94
N ASP A 71 -8.70 23.79 21.72
CA ASP A 71 -9.52 24.16 22.88
C ASP A 71 -10.96 24.53 22.46
N ALA A 72 -11.89 23.84 23.02
CA ALA A 72 -13.32 24.01 22.75
C ALA A 72 -14.06 24.79 23.87
N SER A 73 -13.37 25.34 24.86
CA SER A 73 -13.97 26.00 26.02
C SER A 73 -14.93 27.14 25.65
N ALA A 74 -14.57 27.95 24.64
CA ALA A 74 -15.42 29.00 24.12
C ALA A 74 -16.62 28.46 23.33
N HIS A 75 -16.40 27.39 22.56
CA HIS A 75 -17.39 26.69 21.76
C HIS A 75 -18.48 26.03 22.65
N LEU A 76 -18.07 25.46 23.76
CA LEU A 76 -19.00 24.85 24.72
C LEU A 76 -19.92 25.87 25.40
N LYS A 77 -19.47 27.13 25.50
CA LYS A 77 -20.30 28.25 26.02
C LYS A 77 -21.21 28.83 24.94
N ASP A 78 -20.71 28.97 23.72
CA ASP A 78 -21.46 29.45 22.56
C ASP A 78 -21.02 28.66 21.33
N PRO A 79 -21.89 27.81 20.75
CA PRO A 79 -21.58 26.98 19.58
C PRO A 79 -21.17 27.75 18.33
N LYS A 80 -21.38 29.08 18.28
CA LYS A 80 -20.91 29.91 17.17
C LYS A 80 -19.39 30.12 17.20
N ASN A 81 -18.77 30.02 18.39
CA ASN A 81 -17.33 30.18 18.57
C ASN A 81 -16.61 28.87 18.23
N LYS A 82 -16.23 28.70 16.98
CA LYS A 82 -15.50 27.49 16.54
C LYS A 82 -14.07 27.49 17.10
N PRO A 83 -13.53 26.32 17.52
CA PRO A 83 -12.13 26.21 17.91
C PRO A 83 -11.21 26.69 16.78
N ALA A 84 -10.19 27.47 17.12
CA ALA A 84 -9.16 27.88 16.18
C ALA A 84 -8.17 26.73 15.98
N ASN A 85 -8.32 25.99 14.88
CA ASN A 85 -7.46 24.87 14.55
C ASN A 85 -7.26 24.75 13.04
N ALA A 86 -6.06 24.34 12.62
CA ALA A 86 -5.71 24.20 11.21
C ALA A 86 -6.61 23.22 10.45
N LEU A 87 -7.07 22.12 11.11
CA LEU A 87 -7.97 21.14 10.48
C LEU A 87 -9.36 21.72 10.16
N LEU A 88 -9.78 22.74 10.86
CA LEU A 88 -11.07 23.43 10.67
C LEU A 88 -10.94 24.68 9.79
N SER A 89 -9.74 25.17 9.57
CA SER A 89 -9.46 26.34 8.75
C SER A 89 -9.48 25.98 7.27
N LYS A 90 -10.16 26.82 6.47
CA LYS A 90 -10.13 26.70 5.00
C LYS A 90 -8.82 27.23 4.42
N ASP A 91 -8.17 28.14 5.12
CA ASP A 91 -6.98 28.86 4.66
C ASP A 91 -5.69 28.18 5.11
N ALA A 92 -5.77 27.19 6.00
CA ALA A 92 -4.61 26.43 6.43
C ALA A 92 -4.05 25.56 5.32
N THR A 93 -2.74 25.57 5.18
CA THR A 93 -1.99 24.75 4.23
C THR A 93 -2.01 23.26 4.61
N GLY A 94 -1.68 22.38 3.66
CA GLY A 94 -1.55 20.94 3.91
C GLY A 94 -0.52 20.62 4.99
N PRO A 95 0.68 21.22 4.99
CA PRO A 95 1.63 21.06 6.09
C PRO A 95 1.11 21.48 7.46
N GLU A 96 0.37 22.59 7.56
CA GLU A 96 -0.23 23.05 8.83
C GLU A 96 -1.30 22.07 9.33
N LYS A 97 -2.15 21.56 8.46
CA LYS A 97 -3.12 20.50 8.78
C LYS A 97 -2.42 19.22 9.22
N SER A 98 -1.36 18.83 8.52
CA SER A 98 -0.58 17.64 8.82
C SER A 98 0.15 17.76 10.17
N ALA A 99 0.59 18.97 10.56
CA ALA A 99 1.27 19.22 11.81
C ALA A 99 0.42 18.77 13.02
N VAL A 100 -0.89 18.92 12.96
CA VAL A 100 -1.79 18.45 14.02
C VAL A 100 -1.68 16.94 14.22
N CYS A 101 -1.63 16.17 13.15
CA CYS A 101 -1.46 14.72 13.22
C CYS A 101 -0.06 14.32 13.72
N LEU A 102 0.95 15.07 13.26
CA LEU A 102 2.35 14.81 13.58
C LEU A 102 2.71 15.09 15.04
N THR A 103 1.88 15.78 15.83
CA THR A 103 2.10 15.89 17.29
C THR A 103 2.22 14.53 17.97
N CYS A 104 1.50 13.53 17.46
CA CYS A 104 1.54 12.15 17.97
C CYS A 104 2.23 11.18 17.01
N HIS A 105 2.17 11.43 15.71
CA HIS A 105 2.65 10.50 14.69
C HIS A 105 4.09 10.75 14.21
N VAL A 106 4.79 11.76 14.73
CA VAL A 106 6.14 12.18 14.27
C VAL A 106 7.18 11.06 14.34
N GLY A 107 7.09 10.16 15.30
CA GLY A 107 8.06 9.07 15.49
C GLY A 107 7.79 7.80 14.69
N GLN A 108 6.77 7.77 13.86
CA GLN A 108 6.44 6.58 13.09
C GLN A 108 7.35 6.43 11.88
N ARG A 109 8.00 5.26 11.75
CA ARG A 109 8.96 4.96 10.69
C ARG A 109 8.40 5.19 9.29
N GLN A 110 7.14 4.85 9.06
CA GLN A 110 6.48 5.03 7.76
C GLN A 110 6.26 6.50 7.38
N LEU A 111 6.44 7.44 8.30
CA LEU A 111 6.34 8.88 8.06
C LEU A 111 7.70 9.58 8.00
N ALA A 112 8.81 8.82 8.05
CA ALA A 112 10.16 9.37 8.10
C ALA A 112 10.45 10.35 6.95
N PHE A 113 9.91 10.08 5.78
CA PHE A 113 10.12 10.91 4.59
C PHE A 113 8.95 11.83 4.25
N TRP A 114 7.94 11.94 5.11
CA TRP A 114 6.75 12.74 4.83
C TRP A 114 7.10 14.19 4.44
N LYS A 115 7.93 14.85 5.24
CA LYS A 115 8.31 16.26 4.99
C LYS A 115 9.04 16.46 3.66
N ALA A 116 9.81 15.48 3.21
CA ALA A 116 10.53 15.50 1.95
C ALA A 116 9.70 14.96 0.78
N GLY A 117 8.61 14.25 1.06
CA GLY A 117 7.75 13.61 0.08
C GLY A 117 7.00 14.60 -0.82
N ALA A 118 6.65 14.14 -2.01
CA ALA A 118 5.96 14.96 -2.99
C ALA A 118 4.60 15.45 -2.47
N HIS A 119 3.82 14.62 -1.83
CA HIS A 119 2.50 15.00 -1.33
C HIS A 119 2.58 16.20 -0.37
N ASN A 120 3.51 16.18 0.60
CA ASN A 120 3.68 17.32 1.49
C ASN A 120 4.15 18.60 0.75
N LYS A 121 5.02 18.43 -0.26
CA LYS A 121 5.50 19.57 -1.08
C LYS A 121 4.41 20.19 -1.96
N TYR A 122 3.44 19.38 -2.37
CA TYR A 122 2.29 19.82 -3.19
C TYR A 122 1.04 20.11 -2.35
N ASP A 123 1.22 20.50 -1.09
CA ASP A 123 0.16 20.97 -0.19
C ASP A 123 -0.90 19.91 0.16
N VAL A 124 -0.57 18.62 0.01
CA VAL A 124 -1.45 17.53 0.42
C VAL A 124 -1.27 17.25 1.91
N SER A 125 -2.38 17.14 2.62
CA SER A 125 -2.41 16.87 4.05
C SER A 125 -2.81 15.43 4.37
N CYS A 126 -2.53 14.99 5.61
CA CYS A 126 -2.92 13.67 6.09
C CYS A 126 -4.43 13.43 5.91
N ASN A 127 -5.24 14.45 6.20
CA ASN A 127 -6.69 14.37 6.13
C ASN A 127 -7.25 14.46 4.69
N ASP A 128 -6.43 14.67 3.66
CA ASP A 128 -6.90 14.53 2.27
C ASP A 128 -7.09 13.07 1.90
N CYS A 129 -6.25 12.19 2.45
CA CYS A 129 -6.33 10.75 2.25
C CYS A 129 -7.03 10.00 3.38
N HIS A 130 -6.79 10.40 4.64
CA HIS A 130 -7.31 9.73 5.84
C HIS A 130 -8.50 10.46 6.44
N SER A 131 -9.42 9.72 7.05
CA SER A 131 -10.51 10.26 7.84
C SER A 131 -10.55 9.61 9.21
N ILE A 132 -10.39 10.43 10.26
CA ILE A 132 -10.56 9.99 11.65
C ILE A 132 -12.03 9.73 11.95
N HIS A 133 -12.91 10.51 11.34
CA HIS A 133 -14.34 10.27 11.35
C HIS A 133 -14.66 9.30 10.23
N GLY A 134 -14.52 7.99 10.51
CA GLY A 134 -14.75 6.93 9.53
C GLY A 134 -16.18 6.97 8.97
N SER A 135 -16.35 6.52 7.73
CA SER A 135 -17.70 6.32 7.20
C SER A 135 -18.39 5.18 7.97
N GLN A 136 -19.70 5.28 8.14
CA GLN A 136 -20.51 4.30 8.89
C GLN A 136 -20.53 2.88 8.29
N ALA A 137 -19.95 2.67 7.13
CA ALA A 137 -20.04 1.43 6.36
C ALA A 137 -18.94 0.40 6.66
N GLY A 138 -18.36 0.41 7.85
CA GLY A 138 -17.37 -0.60 8.27
C GLY A 138 -15.95 -0.05 8.44
N ALA A 139 -15.10 -0.86 9.06
CA ALA A 139 -13.71 -0.50 9.31
C ALA A 139 -12.98 -0.22 7.99
N ASN A 140 -12.62 1.02 7.82
CA ASN A 140 -11.91 1.48 6.65
C ASN A 140 -10.43 1.09 6.76
N PHE A 141 -9.85 0.53 5.71
CA PHE A 141 -8.42 0.18 5.74
C PHE A 141 -7.59 1.41 6.02
N LYS A 142 -6.94 1.44 7.20
CA LYS A 142 -6.14 2.59 7.65
C LYS A 142 -6.87 3.93 7.54
N ASN A 143 -8.19 3.93 7.70
CA ASN A 143 -9.04 5.13 7.65
C ASN A 143 -8.93 5.94 6.33
N LEU A 144 -8.72 5.29 5.20
CA LEU A 144 -8.72 5.97 3.90
C LEU A 144 -10.14 6.43 3.52
N LYS A 145 -10.26 7.65 2.98
CA LYS A 145 -11.57 8.28 2.68
C LYS A 145 -12.46 7.49 1.72
N ALA A 146 -11.89 6.86 0.72
CA ALA A 146 -12.63 6.19 -0.33
C ALA A 146 -12.62 4.65 -0.22
N GLY A 147 -12.11 4.10 0.86
CA GLY A 147 -11.99 2.66 1.03
C GLY A 147 -13.00 2.13 2.03
N ASN A 148 -14.23 1.86 1.62
CA ASN A 148 -15.13 1.04 2.43
C ASN A 148 -14.67 -0.42 2.33
N PHE A 149 -13.80 -0.83 3.23
CA PHE A 149 -13.55 -2.24 3.47
C PHE A 149 -14.59 -2.70 4.47
N ALA A 150 -15.57 -3.46 4.03
CA ALA A 150 -16.39 -4.21 4.96
C ALA A 150 -15.45 -5.03 5.85
N ALA A 151 -15.63 -4.94 7.15
CA ALA A 151 -14.87 -5.70 8.13
C ALA A 151 -15.32 -7.18 8.12
N ALA A 152 -15.19 -7.83 6.98
CA ALA A 152 -15.32 -9.27 6.88
C ALA A 152 -13.93 -9.86 6.66
N PRO A 153 -13.61 -11.02 7.25
CA PRO A 153 -12.35 -11.70 6.98
C PRO A 153 -12.22 -11.83 5.48
N TYR A 154 -11.04 -11.51 4.97
CA TYR A 154 -10.68 -11.53 3.55
C TYR A 154 -11.31 -12.71 2.81
N THR A 155 -12.50 -12.50 2.30
CA THR A 155 -13.03 -13.39 1.28
C THR A 155 -12.46 -12.92 -0.05
N THR A 156 -12.10 -13.86 -0.90
CA THR A 156 -11.53 -13.62 -2.23
C THR A 156 -12.37 -12.71 -3.14
N THR A 157 -13.53 -12.29 -2.68
CA THR A 157 -14.49 -11.40 -3.35
C THR A 157 -14.44 -9.94 -2.89
N GLN A 158 -13.70 -9.62 -1.82
CA GLN A 158 -13.62 -8.23 -1.34
C GLN A 158 -12.44 -7.52 -2.02
N ARG A 159 -12.76 -6.69 -2.97
CA ARG A 159 -11.82 -5.86 -3.71
C ARG A 159 -11.26 -4.76 -2.80
N ASN A 160 -9.94 -4.62 -2.83
CA ASN A 160 -9.28 -3.49 -2.18
C ASN A 160 -9.64 -2.20 -2.94
N LEU A 161 -10.51 -1.38 -2.39
CA LEU A 161 -10.95 -0.12 -3.00
C LEU A 161 -10.07 1.08 -2.63
N ALA A 162 -8.93 0.87 -1.95
CA ALA A 162 -8.03 1.95 -1.54
C ALA A 162 -7.53 2.80 -2.72
N TYR A 163 -7.44 2.22 -3.91
CA TYR A 163 -7.06 2.93 -5.12
C TYR A 163 -7.98 4.13 -5.42
N LYS A 164 -9.25 4.10 -5.01
CA LYS A 164 -10.20 5.20 -5.23
C LYS A 164 -9.77 6.49 -4.53
N THR A 165 -9.11 6.39 -3.37
CA THR A 165 -8.55 7.55 -2.69
C THR A 165 -7.48 8.22 -3.56
N CYS A 166 -6.57 7.44 -4.11
CA CYS A 166 -5.48 7.95 -4.95
C CYS A 166 -6.01 8.55 -6.27
N LEU A 167 -6.92 7.84 -6.92
CA LEU A 167 -7.45 8.22 -8.24
C LEU A 167 -8.38 9.43 -8.22
N GLY A 168 -8.72 9.95 -7.05
CA GLY A 168 -9.39 11.25 -6.93
C GLY A 168 -8.51 12.40 -7.40
N CYS A 169 -7.19 12.28 -7.24
CA CYS A 169 -6.21 13.29 -7.62
C CYS A 169 -5.27 12.85 -8.76
N HIS A 170 -5.24 11.55 -9.12
CA HIS A 170 -4.41 11.00 -10.19
C HIS A 170 -5.25 10.51 -11.39
N PRO A 171 -5.82 11.44 -12.20
CA PRO A 171 -6.72 11.08 -13.30
C PRO A 171 -6.00 10.33 -14.42
N ASP A 172 -4.73 10.65 -14.70
CA ASP A 172 -3.96 9.99 -15.76
C ASP A 172 -3.73 8.51 -15.42
N THR A 173 -3.30 8.22 -14.19
CA THR A 173 -3.16 6.84 -13.70
C THR A 173 -4.52 6.10 -13.71
N ARG A 174 -5.62 6.82 -13.41
CA ARG A 174 -6.96 6.24 -13.54
C ARG A 174 -7.26 5.81 -14.97
N ALA A 175 -6.90 6.62 -15.96
CA ALA A 175 -7.08 6.26 -17.36
C ALA A 175 -6.20 5.07 -17.76
N GLU A 176 -4.99 4.98 -17.21
CA GLU A 176 -4.07 3.88 -17.49
C GLU A 176 -4.57 2.54 -16.95
N ILE A 177 -4.99 2.47 -15.70
CA ILE A 177 -5.44 1.21 -15.07
C ILE A 177 -6.75 0.66 -15.68
N LEU A 178 -7.44 1.45 -16.49
CA LEU A 178 -8.63 1.03 -17.23
C LEU A 178 -8.31 0.44 -18.61
N LYS A 179 -7.04 0.48 -19.05
CA LYS A 179 -6.62 -0.11 -20.32
C LYS A 179 -6.73 -1.65 -20.27
N PRO A 180 -6.84 -2.31 -21.42
CA PRO A 180 -7.04 -3.77 -21.49
C PRO A 180 -5.97 -4.61 -20.81
N SER A 181 -4.72 -4.14 -20.81
CA SER A 181 -3.60 -4.77 -20.13
C SER A 181 -3.19 -3.88 -18.97
N HIS A 182 -3.41 -4.30 -17.73
CA HIS A 182 -3.08 -3.55 -16.51
C HIS A 182 -2.71 -4.50 -15.37
N HIS A 183 -2.00 -3.99 -14.37
CA HIS A 183 -1.90 -4.72 -13.10
C HIS A 183 -3.29 -4.82 -12.46
N PRO A 184 -3.61 -5.92 -11.76
CA PRO A 184 -4.95 -6.18 -11.24
C PRO A 184 -5.28 -5.30 -10.01
N ILE A 185 -5.21 -3.98 -10.20
CA ILE A 185 -5.49 -2.95 -9.19
C ILE A 185 -7.01 -2.85 -8.97
N ILE A 186 -7.77 -2.81 -10.06
CA ILE A 186 -9.24 -2.73 -10.01
C ILE A 186 -9.83 -4.00 -9.40
N GLU A 187 -9.19 -5.13 -9.66
CA GLU A 187 -9.53 -6.43 -9.10
C GLU A 187 -9.13 -6.59 -7.63
N GLY A 188 -8.39 -5.61 -7.08
CA GLY A 188 -7.98 -5.57 -5.69
C GLY A 188 -6.87 -6.54 -5.30
N LYS A 189 -6.12 -7.07 -6.28
CA LYS A 189 -4.99 -7.97 -6.05
C LYS A 189 -3.67 -7.23 -5.84
N VAL A 190 -3.56 -6.04 -6.43
CA VAL A 190 -2.41 -5.13 -6.29
C VAL A 190 -2.94 -3.77 -5.86
N ALA A 191 -2.23 -3.09 -4.98
CA ALA A 191 -2.56 -1.76 -4.51
C ALA A 191 -1.47 -0.76 -4.90
N CYS A 192 -1.84 0.53 -5.01
CA CYS A 192 -0.88 1.59 -5.32
C CYS A 192 0.31 1.59 -4.34
N HIS A 193 0.02 1.34 -3.06
CA HIS A 193 1.01 1.30 -1.99
C HIS A 193 1.85 0.01 -1.96
N ASP A 194 1.65 -0.95 -2.83
CA ASP A 194 2.56 -2.08 -2.98
C ASP A 194 3.84 -1.64 -3.70
N CYS A 195 3.72 -0.68 -4.61
CA CYS A 195 4.82 -0.10 -5.37
C CYS A 195 5.28 1.27 -4.87
N HIS A 196 4.35 2.12 -4.42
CA HIS A 196 4.62 3.49 -3.99
C HIS A 196 4.51 3.65 -2.46
N ASP A 197 5.33 4.53 -1.88
CA ASP A 197 5.13 5.00 -0.51
C ASP A 197 4.48 6.38 -0.53
N PRO A 198 3.16 6.48 -0.28
CA PRO A 198 2.45 7.76 -0.32
C PRO A 198 2.89 8.73 0.77
N HIS A 199 3.59 8.25 1.80
CA HIS A 199 4.12 9.10 2.87
C HIS A 199 5.50 9.67 2.54
N GLY A 200 6.08 9.29 1.40
CA GLY A 200 7.36 9.78 0.91
C GLY A 200 8.43 8.71 0.85
N ALA A 201 9.28 8.82 -0.14
CA ALA A 201 10.48 8.02 -0.33
C ALA A 201 11.58 8.89 -0.94
N LEU A 202 12.82 8.43 -0.89
CA LEU A 202 13.96 9.11 -1.52
C LEU A 202 14.04 8.86 -3.02
N THR A 203 13.30 7.89 -3.50
CA THR A 203 13.29 7.47 -4.90
C THR A 203 12.37 8.36 -5.76
N PRO A 204 12.63 8.49 -7.06
CA PRO A 204 11.70 9.13 -7.97
C PRO A 204 10.30 8.52 -7.87
N VAL A 205 9.27 9.34 -8.01
CA VAL A 205 7.85 8.95 -7.94
C VAL A 205 7.49 8.13 -6.68
N MET A 206 8.28 8.28 -5.61
CA MET A 206 8.07 7.63 -4.31
C MET A 206 7.98 6.09 -4.39
N LEU A 207 8.83 5.45 -5.17
CA LEU A 207 8.91 3.99 -5.20
C LEU A 207 9.48 3.43 -3.90
N LYS A 208 9.01 2.26 -3.50
CA LYS A 208 9.46 1.56 -2.28
C LYS A 208 10.83 0.91 -2.39
N ALA A 209 11.31 0.67 -3.60
CA ALA A 209 12.62 0.13 -3.87
C ALA A 209 13.51 1.17 -4.56
N GLU A 210 14.83 1.01 -4.47
CA GLU A 210 15.78 1.96 -5.03
C GLU A 210 15.82 1.94 -6.55
N SER A 211 15.49 0.80 -7.17
CA SER A 211 15.41 0.63 -8.62
C SER A 211 14.06 0.05 -9.05
N TYR A 212 13.72 0.28 -10.32
CA TYR A 212 12.56 -0.38 -10.94
C TYR A 212 12.73 -1.90 -10.93
N GLN A 213 13.95 -2.38 -11.19
CA GLN A 213 14.23 -3.81 -11.19
C GLN A 213 13.93 -4.43 -9.84
N ASP A 214 14.51 -3.91 -8.76
CA ASP A 214 14.30 -4.44 -7.41
C ASP A 214 12.82 -4.44 -7.02
N LEU A 215 12.11 -3.38 -7.40
CA LEU A 215 10.69 -3.30 -7.17
C LEU A 215 9.92 -4.39 -7.89
N CYS A 216 10.15 -4.53 -9.20
CA CYS A 216 9.40 -5.46 -10.03
C CYS A 216 9.71 -6.93 -9.66
N VAL A 217 10.98 -7.27 -9.44
CA VAL A 217 11.38 -8.64 -9.12
C VAL A 217 11.02 -9.06 -7.70
N SER A 218 10.55 -8.16 -6.87
CA SER A 218 9.99 -8.53 -5.56
C SER A 218 8.75 -9.43 -5.69
N CYS A 219 8.01 -9.29 -6.80
CA CYS A 219 6.88 -10.13 -7.16
C CYS A 219 7.16 -11.00 -8.39
N HIS A 220 7.93 -10.50 -9.36
CA HIS A 220 8.30 -11.18 -10.59
C HIS A 220 9.69 -11.84 -10.46
N ALA A 221 9.85 -12.68 -9.45
CA ALA A 221 11.11 -13.31 -9.11
C ALA A 221 11.73 -14.15 -10.25
N ASP A 222 10.89 -14.66 -11.15
CA ASP A 222 11.29 -15.42 -12.34
C ASP A 222 12.02 -14.54 -13.40
N LYS A 223 12.01 -13.21 -13.24
CA LYS A 223 12.72 -12.27 -14.10
C LYS A 223 14.00 -11.70 -13.46
N ARG A 224 14.34 -12.13 -12.25
CA ARG A 224 15.49 -11.62 -11.50
C ARG A 224 16.83 -12.03 -12.09
N GLY A 225 16.92 -13.24 -12.65
CA GLY A 225 18.21 -13.86 -12.93
C GLY A 225 18.84 -14.52 -11.69
N PRO A 226 20.16 -14.75 -11.64
CA PRO A 226 21.14 -14.34 -12.66
C PRO A 226 21.02 -15.13 -13.97
N TRP A 227 21.40 -14.47 -15.07
CA TRP A 227 21.38 -15.08 -16.38
C TRP A 227 22.82 -15.18 -16.95
N ILE A 228 23.11 -16.24 -17.66
CA ILE A 228 24.39 -16.37 -18.40
C ILE A 228 24.44 -15.33 -19.52
N HIS A 229 23.29 -15.12 -20.17
CA HIS A 229 23.12 -14.12 -21.23
C HIS A 229 22.08 -13.12 -20.76
N GLU A 230 22.55 -11.96 -20.32
CA GLU A 230 21.72 -10.85 -19.86
C GLU A 230 21.28 -9.99 -21.03
N HIS A 231 20.05 -9.48 -20.98
CA HIS A 231 19.61 -8.42 -21.88
C HIS A 231 19.70 -7.09 -21.10
N PRO A 232 20.66 -6.21 -21.42
CA PRO A 232 20.99 -5.05 -20.59
C PRO A 232 19.79 -4.20 -20.19
N PRO A 233 18.83 -3.82 -21.05
CA PRO A 233 17.67 -3.03 -20.65
C PRO A 233 16.81 -3.67 -19.57
N VAL A 234 16.78 -5.01 -19.51
CA VAL A 234 16.05 -5.75 -18.48
C VAL A 234 16.73 -5.62 -17.12
N MET A 235 18.05 -5.60 -17.11
CA MET A 235 18.84 -5.47 -15.89
C MET A 235 18.82 -4.03 -15.34
N GLU A 236 18.54 -3.05 -16.21
CA GLU A 236 18.53 -1.63 -15.84
C GLU A 236 17.13 -1.15 -15.40
N ASN A 237 16.13 -1.31 -16.27
CA ASN A 237 14.82 -0.73 -16.01
C ASN A 237 13.70 -1.45 -16.78
N CYS A 238 12.84 -2.12 -16.06
CA CYS A 238 11.67 -2.80 -16.63
C CYS A 238 10.70 -1.82 -17.34
N ALA A 239 10.64 -0.57 -16.88
CA ALA A 239 9.77 0.46 -17.48
C ALA A 239 10.25 0.94 -18.87
N THR A 240 11.44 0.54 -19.33
CA THR A 240 11.87 0.76 -20.71
C THR A 240 10.94 0.07 -21.72
N CYS A 241 10.42 -1.09 -21.35
CA CYS A 241 9.54 -1.88 -22.21
C CYS A 241 8.11 -1.98 -21.71
N HIS A 242 7.88 -1.79 -20.40
CA HIS A 242 6.58 -1.97 -19.77
C HIS A 242 6.02 -0.68 -19.16
N THR A 243 4.71 -0.48 -19.28
CA THR A 243 3.96 0.58 -18.60
C THR A 243 3.19 -0.04 -17.43
N PRO A 244 3.67 0.09 -16.18
CA PRO A 244 3.19 -0.72 -15.07
C PRO A 244 1.73 -0.46 -14.66
N HIS A 245 1.20 0.72 -14.92
CA HIS A 245 -0.20 1.02 -14.59
C HIS A 245 -1.17 0.42 -15.61
N GLY A 246 -0.81 0.48 -16.91
CA GLY A 246 -1.67 -0.09 -17.96
C GLY A 246 -1.25 0.30 -19.36
N SER A 247 -1.57 -0.57 -20.30
CA SER A 247 -1.25 -0.44 -21.72
C SER A 247 -2.41 -0.91 -22.59
N ALA A 248 -2.47 -0.36 -23.81
CA ALA A 248 -3.31 -0.90 -24.88
C ALA A 248 -2.74 -2.20 -25.47
N HIS A 249 -1.50 -2.53 -25.12
CA HIS A 249 -0.79 -3.70 -25.62
C HIS A 249 -0.70 -4.78 -24.56
N ASN A 250 -0.79 -6.04 -24.97
CA ASN A 250 -0.69 -7.18 -24.07
C ASN A 250 0.62 -7.15 -23.27
N ARG A 251 0.59 -7.70 -22.05
CA ARG A 251 1.75 -7.80 -21.15
C ARG A 251 2.31 -6.44 -20.75
N LEU A 252 1.47 -5.43 -20.68
CA LEU A 252 1.84 -4.06 -20.29
C LEU A 252 2.92 -3.44 -21.17
N LEU A 253 3.09 -3.86 -22.41
CA LEU A 253 4.12 -3.32 -23.28
C LEU A 253 3.84 -1.87 -23.64
N ALA A 254 4.88 -1.03 -23.65
CA ALA A 254 4.80 0.37 -24.04
C ALA A 254 4.41 0.52 -25.51
N GLN A 255 4.91 -0.38 -26.35
CA GLN A 255 4.61 -0.45 -27.78
C GLN A 255 4.40 -1.92 -28.19
N LYS A 256 3.73 -2.12 -29.31
CA LYS A 256 3.56 -3.45 -29.89
C LYS A 256 4.85 -3.91 -30.60
N PRO A 257 5.33 -5.16 -30.34
CA PRO A 257 6.37 -5.72 -31.23
C PRO A 257 5.86 -5.82 -32.68
N PRO A 258 6.72 -5.57 -33.71
CA PRO A 258 8.17 -5.40 -33.60
C PRO A 258 8.63 -3.97 -33.31
N ALA A 259 7.75 -2.95 -33.30
CA ALA A 259 8.13 -1.55 -33.11
C ALA A 259 8.95 -1.33 -31.83
N LEU A 260 8.49 -1.88 -30.70
CA LEU A 260 9.22 -1.79 -29.43
C LEU A 260 10.70 -2.27 -29.53
N CYS A 261 10.92 -3.34 -30.26
CA CYS A 261 12.27 -3.89 -30.44
C CYS A 261 13.12 -3.03 -31.38
N ALA A 262 12.49 -2.47 -32.42
CA ALA A 262 13.15 -1.66 -33.44
C ALA A 262 13.66 -0.32 -32.90
N ASP A 263 13.15 0.18 -31.79
CA ASP A 263 13.65 1.41 -31.14
C ASP A 263 15.14 1.28 -30.75
N CYS A 264 15.59 0.08 -30.41
CA CYS A 264 17.00 -0.19 -30.06
C CYS A 264 17.71 -1.10 -31.06
N HIS A 265 16.96 -1.89 -31.83
CA HIS A 265 17.49 -2.82 -32.83
C HIS A 265 17.11 -2.41 -34.26
N PRO A 266 17.53 -1.21 -34.74
CA PRO A 266 17.24 -0.78 -36.09
C PRO A 266 18.02 -1.67 -37.06
N GLY A 267 17.34 -2.24 -38.03
CA GLY A 267 17.98 -3.01 -39.10
C GLY A 267 18.40 -4.44 -38.74
N GLY A 268 17.87 -5.01 -37.63
CA GLY A 268 18.04 -6.43 -37.31
C GLY A 268 17.73 -7.35 -38.52
N HIS A 269 17.08 -8.44 -38.33
CA HIS A 269 16.69 -9.38 -39.39
C HIS A 269 15.76 -8.79 -40.48
N THR A 270 15.30 -7.55 -40.30
CA THR A 270 14.35 -6.91 -41.21
C THR A 270 14.92 -6.76 -42.62
N HIS A 271 16.18 -6.38 -42.77
CA HIS A 271 16.79 -6.27 -44.10
C HIS A 271 17.00 -7.62 -44.78
N GLY A 272 17.37 -8.65 -44.02
CA GLY A 272 17.52 -9.98 -44.56
C GLY A 272 16.22 -10.69 -44.91
N LEU A 273 15.10 -10.29 -44.26
CA LEU A 273 13.79 -10.82 -44.57
C LEU A 273 13.13 -10.16 -45.79
N TYR A 274 13.42 -8.86 -46.03
CA TYR A 274 12.80 -8.07 -47.07
C TYR A 274 13.67 -7.96 -48.35
N ASP A 275 14.98 -7.96 -48.22
CA ASP A 275 15.89 -7.71 -49.36
C ASP A 275 16.49 -8.99 -50.00
N GLY A 276 16.04 -10.15 -49.58
CA GLY A 276 16.48 -11.42 -50.09
C GLY A 276 17.90 -11.84 -49.71
N ARG A 277 18.58 -11.06 -48.87
CA ARG A 277 19.98 -11.35 -48.44
C ARG A 277 20.05 -12.30 -47.23
N GLY A 278 19.01 -13.03 -46.99
CA GLY A 278 18.83 -14.13 -46.05
C GLY A 278 19.85 -14.28 -44.94
N THR A 279 19.60 -13.64 -43.80
CA THR A 279 20.43 -13.79 -42.60
C THR A 279 20.02 -14.99 -41.75
N ILE A 280 18.90 -15.62 -42.04
CA ILE A 280 18.42 -16.82 -41.36
C ILE A 280 18.52 -18.01 -42.30
N PRO A 281 19.46 -18.97 -42.09
CA PRO A 281 19.59 -20.14 -42.93
C PRO A 281 18.29 -20.95 -43.01
N GLY A 282 17.84 -21.28 -44.21
CA GLY A 282 16.67 -22.11 -44.47
C GLY A 282 15.33 -21.36 -44.45
N VAL A 283 15.32 -20.04 -44.33
CA VAL A 283 14.08 -19.24 -44.40
C VAL A 283 13.98 -18.59 -45.78
N ASN A 284 12.89 -18.87 -46.48
CA ASN A 284 12.56 -18.16 -47.72
C ASN A 284 12.17 -16.70 -47.37
N PRO A 285 12.89 -15.69 -47.89
CA PRO A 285 12.64 -14.28 -47.57
C PRO A 285 11.23 -13.77 -47.96
N SER A 286 10.55 -14.48 -48.83
CA SER A 286 9.16 -14.15 -49.22
C SER A 286 8.08 -14.81 -48.37
N ASN A 287 8.44 -15.42 -47.24
CA ASN A 287 7.45 -16.08 -46.41
C ASN A 287 6.73 -15.08 -45.44
N ILE A 288 5.60 -14.58 -45.90
CA ILE A 288 4.76 -13.61 -45.17
C ILE A 288 4.38 -14.04 -43.70
N ARG A 289 4.45 -15.35 -43.40
CA ARG A 289 4.22 -15.86 -42.06
C ARG A 289 5.33 -15.45 -41.08
N PHE A 290 6.53 -15.19 -41.57
CA PHE A 290 7.62 -14.65 -40.76
C PHE A 290 7.43 -13.16 -40.50
N GLU A 291 6.95 -12.42 -41.49
CA GLU A 291 6.69 -10.98 -41.35
C GLU A 291 5.61 -10.67 -40.30
N GLY A 292 4.62 -11.54 -40.19
CA GLY A 292 3.51 -11.39 -39.25
C GLY A 292 3.79 -11.89 -37.82
N SER A 293 4.86 -12.67 -37.58
CA SER A 293 5.06 -13.34 -36.29
C SER A 293 5.74 -12.48 -35.22
N GLY A 294 6.35 -11.35 -35.58
CA GLY A 294 7.08 -10.48 -34.67
C GLY A 294 8.34 -11.12 -34.08
N CYS A 295 9.21 -10.31 -33.49
CA CYS A 295 10.51 -10.75 -32.95
C CYS A 295 10.36 -11.84 -31.87
N VAL A 296 9.36 -11.71 -31.01
CA VAL A 296 9.07 -12.65 -29.91
C VAL A 296 8.59 -14.03 -30.35
N GLY A 297 8.27 -14.21 -31.63
CA GLY A 297 7.99 -15.52 -32.21
C GLY A 297 9.19 -16.45 -32.14
N CYS A 298 10.40 -15.89 -32.29
CA CYS A 298 11.68 -16.58 -32.20
C CYS A 298 12.47 -16.20 -30.94
N HIS A 299 12.53 -14.89 -30.58
CA HIS A 299 13.27 -14.39 -29.43
C HIS A 299 12.37 -14.38 -28.19
N ARG A 300 12.23 -15.54 -27.53
CA ARG A 300 11.33 -15.67 -26.35
C ARG A 300 12.01 -15.37 -25.02
N GLN A 301 13.33 -15.44 -24.97
CA GLN A 301 14.12 -15.31 -23.73
C GLN A 301 14.67 -13.89 -23.55
N ILE A 302 13.90 -12.87 -23.96
CA ILE A 302 14.31 -11.47 -23.92
C ILE A 302 14.62 -10.93 -22.51
N HIS A 303 14.12 -11.57 -21.45
CA HIS A 303 14.42 -11.19 -20.06
C HIS A 303 15.76 -11.72 -19.57
N GLY A 304 16.42 -12.57 -20.34
CA GLY A 304 17.65 -13.25 -20.01
C GLY A 304 17.57 -14.74 -20.31
N SER A 305 18.70 -15.37 -20.56
CA SER A 305 18.79 -16.77 -20.94
C SER A 305 19.94 -17.47 -20.26
N ASN A 306 19.70 -18.70 -19.83
CA ASN A 306 20.74 -19.66 -19.40
C ASN A 306 20.99 -20.74 -20.48
N ALA A 307 20.52 -20.52 -21.71
CA ALA A 307 20.76 -21.45 -22.79
C ALA A 307 22.26 -21.52 -23.11
N PRO A 308 22.81 -22.71 -23.43
CA PRO A 308 24.17 -22.82 -23.89
C PRO A 308 24.36 -22.00 -25.17
N ALA A 309 25.55 -21.45 -25.33
CA ALA A 309 25.91 -20.74 -26.54
C ALA A 309 25.68 -21.64 -27.77
N SER A 310 24.80 -21.20 -28.66
CA SER A 310 24.69 -21.87 -29.96
C SER A 310 25.81 -21.39 -30.91
N ALA A 311 26.13 -22.18 -31.91
CA ALA A 311 27.13 -21.85 -32.91
C ALA A 311 26.83 -20.53 -33.69
N TYR A 312 25.60 -19.96 -33.50
CA TYR A 312 25.12 -18.77 -34.19
C TYR A 312 24.72 -17.63 -33.25
N GLY A 313 25.16 -17.67 -31.98
CA GLY A 313 24.84 -16.59 -31.03
C GLY A 313 23.36 -16.45 -30.69
N GLN A 314 22.57 -17.52 -30.78
CA GLN A 314 21.10 -17.51 -30.58
C GLN A 314 20.71 -17.65 -29.12
N PHE A 315 21.30 -16.85 -28.23
CA PHE A 315 21.14 -16.97 -26.78
C PHE A 315 19.71 -16.70 -26.29
N PHE A 316 19.00 -15.80 -26.98
CA PHE A 316 17.62 -15.41 -26.60
C PHE A 316 16.55 -16.17 -27.39
N MET A 317 16.97 -17.10 -28.25
CA MET A 317 16.06 -18.01 -28.92
C MET A 317 15.75 -19.21 -28.06
N ARG A 318 14.68 -19.92 -28.42
CA ARG A 318 14.22 -21.10 -27.73
C ARG A 318 15.18 -22.27 -27.88
#